data_dccfbae62d9c45fcd70106d0788a974d
#
_entry.id   dccfbae62d9c45fcd70106d0788a974d
#
_cell.length_a   1.000
_cell.length_b   1.000
_cell.length_c   1.000
_cell.angle_alpha   90.00
_cell.angle_beta   90.00
_cell.angle_gamma   90.00
#
_symmetry.space_group_name_H-M   'P 1'
#
loop_
_entity.id
_entity.type
_entity.pdbx_description
1 polymer ?
#
loop_
_entity_poly.entity_id
_entity_poly.type
_entity_poly.pdbx_seq_one_letter_code
_entity_poly.pdbx_strand_id
1 'polypeptide(L)'
;GSSAAIRTGGYQLFPKPMGLRATGDSKLAYEVARAIARQMKSAGINWLHSPVLDINSNPDNPSINTRAYSDRVEEVIEYARQTCIGFKEGKLIAAAKHFPGDGGSGRDGHYGITVVHFDKETILNREIQPYRVLIKEGLLPSIMSCHVLYPALDEEYVGTLSKRILTGILREELGFEGVITTDSMTMGA
;
A
#
# COMPACT_ATOMS: atom_id res chain seq x y z
N GLY A 1 -1.64 3.01 -8.28
CA GLY A 1 -3.06 2.96 -8.06
C GLY A 1 -3.73 1.82 -8.79
N SER A 2 -4.70 1.21 -8.14
CA SER A 2 -5.43 0.07 -8.69
C SER A 2 -6.08 0.38 -10.05
N SER A 3 -6.55 1.60 -10.26
CA SER A 3 -7.13 2.03 -11.53
C SER A 3 -6.12 2.20 -12.68
N ALA A 4 -4.83 2.28 -12.37
CA ALA A 4 -3.80 2.36 -13.39
C ALA A 4 -3.34 0.97 -13.86
N ALA A 5 -3.68 -0.09 -13.13
CA ALA A 5 -3.16 -1.42 -13.38
C ALA A 5 -3.71 -2.05 -14.67
N ILE A 6 -4.92 -1.69 -15.10
CA ILE A 6 -5.50 -2.20 -16.34
C ILE A 6 -5.61 -1.04 -17.32
N ARG A 7 -4.49 -0.66 -17.89
CA ARG A 7 -4.45 0.31 -19.02
C ARG A 7 -4.71 -0.33 -20.38
N THR A 8 -4.97 -1.63 -20.40
CA THR A 8 -5.34 -2.35 -21.61
C THR A 8 -6.83 -2.10 -21.92
N GLY A 9 -7.15 -1.71 -23.13
CA GLY A 9 -8.53 -1.50 -23.55
C GLY A 9 -9.44 -2.72 -23.34
N GLY A 10 -10.72 -2.47 -23.08
CA GLY A 10 -11.72 -3.55 -22.91
C GLY A 10 -12.04 -3.94 -21.47
N TYR A 11 -11.38 -3.34 -20.46
CA TYR A 11 -11.67 -3.61 -19.06
C TYR A 11 -12.41 -2.44 -18.37
N GLN A 12 -13.26 -2.80 -17.41
CA GLN A 12 -13.97 -1.82 -16.58
C GLN A 12 -12.99 -1.05 -15.70
N LEU A 13 -13.07 0.27 -15.71
CA LEU A 13 -12.38 1.13 -14.75
C LEU A 13 -13.22 1.26 -13.48
N PHE A 14 -12.55 1.26 -12.33
CA PHE A 14 -13.16 1.43 -11.02
C PHE A 14 -12.67 2.73 -10.36
N PRO A 15 -13.45 3.30 -9.41
CA PRO A 15 -13.03 4.46 -8.65
C PRO A 15 -11.68 4.23 -7.95
N LYS A 16 -10.96 5.31 -7.71
CA LYS A 16 -9.76 5.27 -6.87
C LYS A 16 -10.17 4.99 -5.40
N PRO A 17 -9.25 4.49 -4.56
CA PRO A 17 -9.54 4.16 -3.17
C PRO A 17 -10.23 5.27 -2.37
N MET A 18 -9.78 6.52 -2.49
CA MET A 18 -10.44 7.66 -1.82
C MET A 18 -11.92 7.84 -2.28
N GLY A 19 -12.21 7.57 -3.56
CA GLY A 19 -13.58 7.60 -4.07
C GLY A 19 -14.44 6.47 -3.49
N LEU A 20 -13.88 5.28 -3.28
CA LEU A 20 -14.59 4.19 -2.59
C LEU A 20 -14.89 4.57 -1.14
N ARG A 21 -13.91 5.13 -0.42
CA ARG A 21 -14.12 5.59 0.96
C ARG A 21 -15.20 6.69 1.03
N ALA A 22 -15.22 7.61 0.08
CA ALA A 22 -16.20 8.68 0.04
C ALA A 22 -17.67 8.20 -0.07
N THR A 23 -17.91 6.94 -0.46
CA THR A 23 -19.25 6.35 -0.47
C THR A 23 -19.79 6.05 0.93
N GLY A 24 -18.93 5.95 1.94
CA GLY A 24 -19.28 5.54 3.30
C GLY A 24 -19.60 4.05 3.45
N ASP A 25 -19.47 3.25 2.40
CA ASP A 25 -19.76 1.80 2.42
C ASP A 25 -18.51 0.99 2.06
N SER A 26 -17.87 0.41 3.07
CA SER A 26 -16.66 -0.40 2.89
C SER A 26 -16.91 -1.73 2.13
N LYS A 27 -18.16 -2.23 2.09
CA LYS A 27 -18.51 -3.43 1.31
C LYS A 27 -18.30 -3.23 -0.18
N LEU A 28 -18.45 -1.99 -0.67
CA LEU A 28 -18.16 -1.67 -2.07
C LEU A 28 -16.68 -1.89 -2.41
N ALA A 29 -15.77 -1.71 -1.46
CA ALA A 29 -14.35 -2.02 -1.68
C ALA A 29 -14.13 -3.53 -1.89
N TYR A 30 -14.84 -4.39 -1.16
CA TYR A 30 -14.84 -5.84 -1.39
C TYR A 30 -15.40 -6.20 -2.78
N GLU A 31 -16.55 -5.66 -3.16
CA GLU A 31 -17.19 -5.95 -4.44
C GLU A 31 -16.32 -5.52 -5.62
N VAL A 32 -15.75 -4.32 -5.55
CA VAL A 32 -14.81 -3.79 -6.54
C VAL A 32 -13.56 -4.67 -6.62
N ALA A 33 -13.01 -5.11 -5.49
CA ALA A 33 -11.84 -5.99 -5.47
C ALA A 33 -12.15 -7.35 -6.12
N ARG A 34 -13.34 -7.92 -5.87
CA ARG A 34 -13.82 -9.13 -6.55
C ARG A 34 -13.93 -8.94 -8.06
N ALA A 35 -14.49 -7.81 -8.49
CA ALA A 35 -14.61 -7.49 -9.91
C ALA A 35 -13.23 -7.32 -10.57
N ILE A 36 -12.31 -6.61 -9.92
CA ILE A 36 -10.91 -6.46 -10.36
C ILE A 36 -10.25 -7.84 -10.46
N ALA A 37 -10.40 -8.70 -9.45
CA ALA A 37 -9.81 -10.03 -9.47
C ALA A 37 -10.29 -10.86 -10.67
N ARG A 38 -11.59 -10.84 -10.98
CA ARG A 38 -12.12 -11.51 -12.19
C ARG A 38 -11.48 -10.99 -13.47
N GLN A 39 -11.36 -9.67 -13.62
CA GLN A 39 -10.75 -9.06 -14.82
C GLN A 39 -9.26 -9.41 -14.93
N MET A 40 -8.51 -9.34 -13.82
CA MET A 40 -7.09 -9.70 -13.79
C MET A 40 -6.88 -11.17 -14.17
N LYS A 41 -7.69 -12.05 -13.60
CA LYS A 41 -7.62 -13.48 -13.90
C LYS A 41 -7.93 -13.79 -15.36
N SER A 42 -8.91 -13.11 -15.98
CA SER A 42 -9.21 -13.28 -17.40
C SER A 42 -8.08 -12.83 -18.33
N ALA A 43 -7.23 -11.90 -17.85
CA ALA A 43 -6.01 -11.46 -18.54
C ALA A 43 -4.77 -12.32 -18.21
N GLY A 44 -4.91 -13.40 -17.43
CA GLY A 44 -3.79 -14.25 -17.02
C GLY A 44 -2.94 -13.65 -15.88
N ILE A 45 -3.39 -12.54 -15.27
CA ILE A 45 -2.68 -11.87 -14.16
C ILE A 45 -3.12 -12.48 -12.84
N ASN A 46 -2.18 -12.88 -12.01
CA ASN A 46 -2.44 -13.51 -10.72
C ASN A 46 -1.88 -12.73 -9.51
N TRP A 47 -1.12 -11.66 -9.73
CA TRP A 47 -0.51 -10.81 -8.72
C TRP A 47 -0.75 -9.33 -9.04
N LEU A 48 -1.25 -8.57 -8.05
CA LEU A 48 -1.56 -7.16 -8.20
C LEU A 48 -0.92 -6.34 -7.09
N HIS A 49 -0.26 -5.24 -7.43
CA HIS A 49 0.31 -4.28 -6.48
C HIS A 49 -0.77 -3.35 -5.90
N SER A 50 -1.59 -3.93 -5.04
CA SER A 50 -2.74 -3.32 -4.34
C SER A 50 -3.09 -4.19 -3.12
N PRO A 51 -3.71 -3.63 -2.06
CA PRO A 51 -4.14 -2.24 -1.86
C PRO A 51 -3.00 -1.27 -1.52
N VAL A 52 -3.29 0.04 -1.62
CA VAL A 52 -2.46 1.10 -1.05
C VAL A 52 -2.85 1.25 0.41
N LEU A 53 -1.87 1.10 1.33
CA LEU A 53 -2.06 1.22 2.78
C LEU A 53 -1.51 2.53 3.33
N ASP A 54 -0.99 3.38 2.46
CA ASP A 54 -0.47 4.69 2.84
C ASP A 54 -1.58 5.54 3.45
N ILE A 55 -1.28 6.18 4.58
CA ILE A 55 -2.15 7.17 5.20
C ILE A 55 -1.90 8.51 4.49
N ASN A 56 -2.94 9.16 3.96
CA ASN A 56 -2.80 10.44 3.26
C ASN A 56 -2.55 11.60 4.24
N SER A 57 -1.49 11.49 5.02
CA SER A 57 -1.14 12.44 6.11
C SER A 57 -0.62 13.78 5.59
N ASN A 58 -0.18 13.83 4.34
CA ASN A 58 0.13 15.07 3.62
C ASN A 58 -0.84 15.26 2.45
N PRO A 59 -1.78 16.22 2.50
CA PRO A 59 -2.74 16.45 1.43
C PRO A 59 -2.08 16.89 0.12
N ASP A 60 -0.88 17.48 0.18
CA ASP A 60 -0.11 17.93 -0.99
C ASP A 60 0.80 16.83 -1.56
N ASN A 61 0.71 15.60 -1.06
CA ASN A 61 1.47 14.47 -1.58
C ASN A 61 1.14 14.23 -3.06
N PRO A 62 2.11 14.40 -3.99
CA PRO A 62 1.85 14.28 -5.43
C PRO A 62 1.70 12.84 -5.90
N SER A 63 2.19 11.87 -5.11
CA SER A 63 2.26 10.46 -5.47
C SER A 63 1.05 9.68 -4.95
N ILE A 64 0.72 9.80 -3.68
CA ILE A 64 -0.33 9.00 -3.01
C ILE A 64 -1.71 9.62 -3.22
N ASN A 65 -1.99 10.76 -2.62
CA ASN A 65 -3.24 11.52 -2.82
C ASN A 65 -4.47 10.60 -2.92
N THR A 66 -5.25 10.68 -3.99
CA THR A 66 -6.47 9.88 -4.21
C THR A 66 -6.27 8.37 -4.30
N ARG A 67 -5.03 7.88 -4.30
CA ARG A 67 -4.68 6.45 -4.23
C ARG A 67 -4.81 5.89 -2.81
N ALA A 68 -4.68 6.71 -1.76
CA ALA A 68 -5.03 6.31 -0.40
C ALA A 68 -6.56 6.23 -0.22
N TYR A 69 -7.01 5.45 0.75
CA TYR A 69 -8.42 5.45 1.17
C TYR A 69 -8.76 6.70 1.97
N SER A 70 -7.91 7.06 2.93
CA SER A 70 -8.14 8.16 3.87
C SER A 70 -6.83 8.69 4.48
N ASP A 71 -6.95 9.79 5.22
CA ASP A 71 -5.97 10.31 6.17
C ASP A 71 -6.14 9.71 7.58
N ARG A 72 -7.14 8.85 7.78
CA ARG A 72 -7.46 8.19 9.05
C ARG A 72 -7.10 6.72 9.02
N VAL A 73 -6.30 6.28 10.00
CA VAL A 73 -5.78 4.93 10.10
C VAL A 73 -6.87 3.87 10.07
N GLU A 74 -7.93 4.07 10.86
CA GLU A 74 -9.02 3.12 11.01
C GLU A 74 -9.77 2.91 9.70
N GLU A 75 -9.97 3.98 8.94
CA GLU A 75 -10.63 3.92 7.64
C GLU A 75 -9.76 3.23 6.60
N VAL A 76 -8.45 3.49 6.60
CA VAL A 76 -7.52 2.77 5.71
C VAL A 76 -7.55 1.28 6.02
N ILE A 77 -7.52 0.90 7.30
CA ILE A 77 -7.60 -0.52 7.72
C ILE A 77 -8.91 -1.14 7.27
N GLU A 78 -10.04 -0.48 7.51
CA GLU A 78 -11.36 -1.01 7.18
C GLU A 78 -11.51 -1.28 5.68
N TYR A 79 -11.26 -0.28 4.84
CA TYR A 79 -11.41 -0.41 3.39
C TYR A 79 -10.38 -1.33 2.76
N ALA A 80 -9.13 -1.29 3.23
CA ALA A 80 -8.08 -2.19 2.77
C ALA A 80 -8.37 -3.65 3.15
N ARG A 81 -8.91 -3.90 4.36
CA ARG A 81 -9.35 -5.23 4.79
C ARG A 81 -10.36 -5.81 3.80
N GLN A 82 -11.41 -5.06 3.48
CA GLN A 82 -12.43 -5.48 2.52
C GLN A 82 -11.83 -5.76 1.14
N THR A 83 -10.91 -4.92 0.70
CA THR A 83 -10.19 -5.11 -0.57
C THR A 83 -9.35 -6.40 -0.55
N CYS A 84 -8.60 -6.65 0.52
CA CYS A 84 -7.79 -7.87 0.65
C CYS A 84 -8.65 -9.15 0.66
N ILE A 85 -9.78 -9.13 1.38
CA ILE A 85 -10.74 -10.24 1.39
C ILE A 85 -11.26 -10.49 -0.02
N GLY A 86 -11.67 -9.44 -0.74
CA GLY A 86 -12.15 -9.54 -2.11
C GLY A 86 -11.11 -10.13 -3.08
N PHE A 87 -9.85 -9.72 -2.97
CA PHE A 87 -8.76 -10.30 -3.76
C PHE A 87 -8.49 -11.76 -3.40
N LYS A 88 -8.42 -12.09 -2.11
CA LYS A 88 -8.20 -13.46 -1.62
C LYS A 88 -9.26 -14.42 -2.16
N GLU A 89 -10.54 -14.07 -2.04
CA GLU A 89 -11.64 -14.87 -2.58
C GLU A 89 -11.64 -14.92 -4.12
N GLY A 90 -11.17 -13.86 -4.77
CA GLY A 90 -10.96 -13.80 -6.22
C GLY A 90 -9.71 -14.57 -6.68
N LYS A 91 -8.96 -15.22 -5.77
CA LYS A 91 -7.70 -15.95 -6.03
C LYS A 91 -6.66 -15.07 -6.72
N LEU A 92 -6.57 -13.80 -6.32
CA LEU A 92 -5.58 -12.83 -6.76
C LEU A 92 -4.63 -12.52 -5.60
N ILE A 93 -3.33 -12.59 -5.83
CA ILE A 93 -2.31 -12.25 -4.85
C ILE A 93 -2.25 -10.72 -4.71
N ALA A 94 -2.52 -10.22 -3.52
CA ALA A 94 -2.41 -8.81 -3.18
C ALA A 94 -0.98 -8.48 -2.73
N ALA A 95 -0.38 -7.40 -3.25
CA ALA A 95 0.83 -6.80 -2.71
C ALA A 95 0.48 -5.42 -2.14
N ALA A 96 0.34 -5.37 -0.82
CA ALA A 96 0.04 -4.13 -0.11
C ALA A 96 1.23 -3.17 -0.16
N LYS A 97 0.98 -1.85 -0.24
CA LYS A 97 2.03 -0.86 -0.49
C LYS A 97 1.69 0.52 0.06
N HIS A 98 2.71 1.33 0.30
CA HIS A 98 4.17 1.19 0.14
C HIS A 98 4.81 1.17 1.53
N PHE A 99 5.33 0.04 1.96
CA PHE A 99 5.88 -0.12 3.32
C PHE A 99 7.19 0.66 3.52
N PRO A 100 7.41 1.39 4.63
CA PRO A 100 6.55 1.51 5.82
C PRO A 100 5.43 2.55 5.71
N GLY A 101 5.33 3.31 4.62
CA GLY A 101 4.32 4.32 4.32
C GLY A 101 4.89 5.44 3.44
N ASP A 102 4.15 5.95 2.46
CA ASP A 102 4.57 7.04 1.55
C ASP A 102 3.60 8.25 1.62
N GLY A 103 2.57 8.15 2.46
CA GLY A 103 1.52 9.17 2.52
C GLY A 103 1.95 10.53 3.05
N GLY A 104 3.03 10.58 3.84
CA GLY A 104 3.61 11.81 4.37
C GLY A 104 4.58 12.52 3.44
N SER A 105 4.89 11.96 2.28
CA SER A 105 5.88 12.50 1.33
C SER A 105 5.45 13.83 0.74
N GLY A 106 6.40 14.77 0.65
CA GLY A 106 6.20 16.06 -0.02
C GLY A 106 6.69 16.08 -1.48
N ARG A 107 7.24 14.96 -1.96
CA ARG A 107 7.78 14.80 -3.32
C ARG A 107 7.37 13.46 -3.92
N ASP A 108 7.41 13.37 -5.23
CA ASP A 108 7.25 12.12 -5.95
C ASP A 108 8.61 11.40 -6.05
N GLY A 109 8.72 10.19 -5.50
CA GLY A 109 9.91 9.36 -5.54
C GLY A 109 10.39 8.97 -6.94
N HIS A 110 9.58 9.20 -7.99
CA HIS A 110 10.02 9.03 -9.38
C HIS A 110 11.09 10.05 -9.80
N TYR A 111 11.22 11.17 -9.08
CA TYR A 111 12.14 12.27 -9.43
C TYR A 111 13.29 12.46 -8.44
N GLY A 112 13.42 11.60 -7.44
CA GLY A 112 14.52 11.65 -6.47
C GLY A 112 14.11 11.12 -5.10
N ILE A 113 15.09 10.95 -4.22
CA ILE A 113 14.87 10.44 -2.86
C ILE A 113 13.91 11.37 -2.11
N THR A 114 12.87 10.77 -1.55
CA THR A 114 11.92 11.44 -0.68
C THR A 114 12.29 11.18 0.77
N VAL A 115 12.23 12.22 1.60
CA VAL A 115 12.50 12.14 3.05
C VAL A 115 11.23 12.49 3.81
N VAL A 116 10.88 11.65 4.79
CA VAL A 116 9.74 11.88 5.70
C VAL A 116 10.26 11.99 7.12
N HIS A 117 10.08 13.18 7.73
CA HIS A 117 10.60 13.56 9.05
C HIS A 117 9.59 13.30 10.18
N PHE A 118 8.87 12.18 10.15
CA PHE A 118 8.09 11.78 11.30
C PHE A 118 8.98 11.20 12.39
N ASP A 119 8.59 11.39 13.66
CA ASP A 119 9.21 10.66 14.75
C ASP A 119 8.90 9.17 14.70
N LYS A 120 9.71 8.36 15.37
CA LYS A 120 9.60 6.90 15.37
C LYS A 120 8.23 6.43 15.89
N GLU A 121 7.69 7.09 16.91
CA GLU A 121 6.41 6.74 17.49
C GLU A 121 5.27 6.94 16.49
N THR A 122 5.26 8.05 15.80
CA THR A 122 4.30 8.34 14.71
C THR A 122 4.37 7.30 13.60
N ILE A 123 5.57 6.92 13.16
CA ILE A 123 5.74 5.90 12.12
C ILE A 123 5.18 4.55 12.59
N LEU A 124 5.55 4.10 13.78
CA LEU A 124 5.14 2.79 14.31
C LEU A 124 3.64 2.69 14.64
N ASN A 125 3.04 3.78 15.14
CA ASN A 125 1.65 3.77 15.63
C ASN A 125 0.65 4.30 14.59
N ARG A 126 1.11 4.94 13.53
CA ARG A 126 0.25 5.45 12.46
C ARG A 126 0.55 4.80 11.11
N GLU A 127 1.73 5.03 10.53
CA GLU A 127 2.04 4.61 9.18
C GLU A 127 2.08 3.07 9.03
N ILE A 128 2.64 2.40 10.02
CA ILE A 128 2.80 0.93 10.04
C ILE A 128 1.54 0.20 10.54
N GLN A 129 0.65 0.90 11.24
CA GLN A 129 -0.51 0.27 11.87
C GLN A 129 -1.43 -0.51 10.90
N PRO A 130 -1.73 -0.06 9.68
CA PRO A 130 -2.50 -0.86 8.71
C PRO A 130 -1.83 -2.18 8.38
N TYR A 131 -0.50 -2.20 8.25
CA TYR A 131 0.26 -3.43 7.99
C TYR A 131 0.20 -4.37 9.19
N ARG A 132 0.43 -3.86 10.40
CA ARG A 132 0.38 -4.63 11.64
C ARG A 132 -0.94 -5.38 11.79
N VAL A 133 -2.06 -4.69 11.59
CA VAL A 133 -3.41 -5.27 11.70
C VAL A 133 -3.63 -6.33 10.63
N LEU A 134 -3.38 -6.02 9.36
CA LEU A 134 -3.69 -6.91 8.25
C LEU A 134 -2.74 -8.11 8.15
N ILE A 135 -1.49 -7.99 8.62
CA ILE A 135 -0.56 -9.12 8.79
C ILE A 135 -1.13 -10.09 9.85
N LYS A 136 -1.51 -9.56 11.03
CA LYS A 136 -2.09 -10.37 12.11
C LYS A 136 -3.37 -11.10 11.68
N GLU A 137 -4.15 -10.51 10.78
CA GLU A 137 -5.36 -11.12 10.21
C GLU A 137 -5.07 -12.13 9.07
N GLY A 138 -3.81 -12.31 8.67
CA GLY A 138 -3.42 -13.23 7.59
C GLY A 138 -3.93 -12.80 6.20
N LEU A 139 -4.06 -11.50 5.98
CA LEU A 139 -4.62 -10.93 4.75
C LEU A 139 -3.57 -10.43 3.75
N LEU A 140 -2.29 -10.35 4.15
CA LEU A 140 -1.22 -9.83 3.31
C LEU A 140 -0.27 -10.95 2.86
N PRO A 141 -0.46 -11.54 1.67
CA PRO A 141 0.47 -12.52 1.13
C PRO A 141 1.76 -11.89 0.60
N SER A 142 1.72 -10.60 0.27
CA SER A 142 2.87 -9.85 -0.25
C SER A 142 2.80 -8.38 0.17
N ILE A 143 3.98 -7.77 0.35
CA ILE A 143 4.14 -6.34 0.68
C ILE A 143 5.21 -5.74 -0.23
N MET A 144 4.93 -4.54 -0.75
CA MET A 144 5.89 -3.75 -1.52
C MET A 144 6.49 -2.67 -0.65
N SER A 145 7.83 -2.59 -0.65
CA SER A 145 8.57 -1.53 0.03
C SER A 145 8.57 -0.22 -0.77
N CYS A 146 8.86 0.89 -0.11
CA CYS A 146 9.01 2.20 -0.75
C CYS A 146 10.45 2.71 -0.74
N HIS A 147 10.74 3.66 -1.66
CA HIS A 147 12.03 4.35 -1.77
C HIS A 147 12.06 5.66 -0.97
N VAL A 148 11.46 5.66 0.22
CA VAL A 148 11.40 6.80 1.13
C VAL A 148 12.44 6.63 2.23
N LEU A 149 13.18 7.69 2.54
CA LEU A 149 14.09 7.75 3.68
C LEU A 149 13.32 8.22 4.92
N TYR A 150 13.42 7.45 5.99
CA TYR A 150 12.88 7.77 7.32
C TYR A 150 14.01 7.88 8.32
N PRO A 151 14.60 9.07 8.54
CA PRO A 151 15.76 9.22 9.43
C PRO A 151 15.53 8.70 10.85
N ALA A 152 14.30 8.74 11.35
CA ALA A 152 13.95 8.18 12.66
C ALA A 152 14.02 6.64 12.75
N LEU A 153 14.08 5.94 11.62
CA LEU A 153 14.22 4.47 11.53
C LEU A 153 15.58 4.06 10.99
N ASP A 154 16.05 4.73 9.95
CA ASP A 154 17.35 4.51 9.31
C ASP A 154 17.80 5.82 8.64
N GLU A 155 18.95 6.34 9.05
CA GLU A 155 19.50 7.60 8.54
C GLU A 155 20.20 7.46 7.19
N GLU A 156 20.57 6.22 6.81
CA GLU A 156 21.44 5.94 5.68
C GLU A 156 20.67 5.35 4.49
N TYR A 157 19.72 4.43 4.76
CA TYR A 157 19.04 3.67 3.71
C TYR A 157 17.56 3.96 3.62
N VAL A 158 17.08 4.15 2.38
CA VAL A 158 15.62 4.19 2.08
C VAL A 158 14.94 2.87 2.46
N GLY A 159 13.64 2.90 2.67
CA GLY A 159 12.86 1.74 3.14
C GLY A 159 13.16 0.45 2.40
N THR A 160 13.32 0.50 1.08
CA THR A 160 13.62 -0.67 0.23
C THR A 160 15.00 -1.28 0.52
N LEU A 161 16.00 -0.49 0.91
CA LEU A 161 17.38 -0.95 1.15
C LEU A 161 17.69 -1.13 2.64
N SER A 162 16.82 -0.66 3.53
CA SER A 162 17.05 -0.69 4.96
C SER A 162 16.79 -2.08 5.56
N LYS A 163 17.86 -2.71 6.05
CA LYS A 163 17.73 -3.93 6.86
C LYS A 163 16.96 -3.68 8.16
N ARG A 164 17.11 -2.49 8.77
CA ARG A 164 16.37 -2.13 10.00
C ARG A 164 14.87 -2.13 9.76
N ILE A 165 14.43 -1.64 8.61
CA ILE A 165 13.00 -1.56 8.25
C ILE A 165 12.48 -2.92 7.78
N LEU A 166 13.14 -3.57 6.80
CA LEU A 166 12.59 -4.79 6.20
C LEU A 166 12.82 -6.03 7.06
N THR A 167 13.98 -6.18 7.69
CA THR A 167 14.22 -7.30 8.58
C THR A 167 13.72 -6.99 9.98
N GLY A 168 14.22 -5.92 10.61
CA GLY A 168 13.91 -5.61 12.01
C GLY A 168 12.43 -5.35 12.25
N ILE A 169 11.84 -4.41 11.50
CA ILE A 169 10.43 -4.06 11.73
C ILE A 169 9.50 -5.05 11.03
N LEU A 170 9.63 -5.24 9.71
CA LEU A 170 8.62 -6.00 8.96
C LEU A 170 8.68 -7.50 9.28
N ARG A 171 9.87 -8.12 9.28
CA ARG A 171 10.01 -9.57 9.54
C ARG A 171 9.93 -9.90 11.02
N GLU A 172 10.75 -9.25 11.85
CA GLU A 172 10.94 -9.66 13.25
C GLU A 172 9.87 -9.07 14.16
N GLU A 173 9.59 -7.76 14.08
CA GLU A 173 8.60 -7.11 14.95
C GLU A 173 7.15 -7.41 14.52
N LEU A 174 6.84 -7.31 13.21
CA LEU A 174 5.48 -7.55 12.70
C LEU A 174 5.22 -9.03 12.37
N GLY A 175 6.23 -9.88 12.32
CA GLY A 175 6.08 -11.31 12.02
C GLY A 175 5.65 -11.59 10.57
N PHE A 176 6.00 -10.73 9.62
CA PHE A 176 5.60 -10.94 8.24
C PHE A 176 6.42 -12.03 7.56
N GLU A 177 5.78 -13.11 7.12
CA GLU A 177 6.40 -14.27 6.46
C GLU A 177 6.18 -14.29 4.94
N GLY A 178 5.33 -13.41 4.39
CA GLY A 178 5.00 -13.36 2.98
C GLY A 178 6.12 -12.82 2.08
N VAL A 179 5.80 -12.58 0.82
CA VAL A 179 6.76 -12.07 -0.18
C VAL A 179 6.97 -10.56 0.00
N ILE A 180 8.23 -10.12 0.11
CA ILE A 180 8.60 -8.71 0.02
C ILE A 180 9.05 -8.43 -1.41
N THR A 181 8.46 -7.43 -2.05
CA THR A 181 8.88 -6.92 -3.35
C THR A 181 9.30 -5.45 -3.22
N THR A 182 10.17 -4.99 -4.09
CA THR A 182 10.51 -3.57 -4.17
C THR A 182 9.48 -2.81 -5.00
N ASP A 183 9.37 -1.51 -4.83
CA ASP A 183 8.85 -0.66 -5.89
C ASP A 183 9.84 -0.64 -7.07
N SER A 184 9.52 0.02 -8.16
CA SER A 184 10.33 -0.01 -9.37
C SER A 184 11.75 0.49 -9.12
N MET A 185 12.74 -0.37 -9.33
CA MET A 185 14.17 -0.02 -9.22
C MET A 185 14.66 0.89 -10.35
N THR A 186 13.77 1.29 -11.27
CA THR A 186 14.05 2.29 -12.32
C THR A 186 13.57 3.68 -11.96
N MET A 187 13.04 3.89 -10.75
CA MET A 187 12.71 5.21 -10.23
C MET A 187 13.96 6.04 -9.97
N GLY A 188 13.82 7.36 -9.91
CA GLY A 188 14.95 8.27 -9.66
C GLY A 188 15.37 8.39 -8.19
N ALA A 189 14.71 7.64 -7.30
CA ALA A 189 15.02 7.60 -5.87
C ALA A 189 16.07 6.55 -5.55
#